data_06b9327fe4bfcbb32b82a8b911c80068
#
_entry.id   06b9327fe4bfcbb32b82a8b911c80068
#
_cell.length_a   1.000
_cell.length_b   1.000
_cell.length_c   1.000
_cell.angle_alpha   90.00
_cell.angle_beta   90.00
_cell.angle_gamma   90.00
#
_symmetry.space_group_name_H-M   'P 1'
#
loop_
_entity.id
_entity.type
_entity.pdbx_description
1 polymer ?
#
loop_
_entity_poly.entity_id
_entity_poly.type
_entity_poly.pdbx_seq_one_letter_code
_entity_poly.pdbx_strand_id
1 'polypeptide(L)'
;QALANGHRVCLATGRPKTEMDEEILAIPFDGYIYSCGAMVESRDRVLFYQPLEKDIVKELIPLLQRYAIGFNLEGSRASFLDSVGYSFFHSMLQRGKGMENNSELVRQYMASIRMHKLDEFREKDMQQIMKIATFITKDSQLQEFDRHLPPHLKHLHHLENDRCTNGEIYHRALTKATGIDCLLNHFRMPVSNTVAIGDSLND
;
A
#
# COMPACT_ATOMS: atom_id res chain seq x y z
N GLN A 1 15.77 -17.37 14.16
CA GLN A 1 16.56 -17.27 15.41
C GLN A 1 15.83 -16.39 16.44
N ALA A 2 15.38 -15.14 16.14
CA ALA A 2 14.70 -14.28 17.11
C ALA A 2 13.45 -14.93 17.71
N LEU A 3 12.56 -15.50 16.88
CA LEU A 3 11.38 -16.25 17.34
C LEU A 3 11.75 -17.44 18.25
N ALA A 4 12.83 -18.17 17.91
CA ALA A 4 13.31 -19.29 18.71
C ALA A 4 13.86 -18.85 20.09
N ASN A 5 14.30 -17.60 20.20
CA ASN A 5 14.75 -16.98 21.45
C ASN A 5 13.60 -16.35 22.26
N GLY A 6 12.36 -16.55 21.85
CA GLY A 6 11.18 -16.03 22.55
C GLY A 6 10.83 -14.57 22.25
N HIS A 7 11.49 -13.93 21.27
CA HIS A 7 11.12 -12.59 20.83
C HIS A 7 9.88 -12.65 19.94
N ARG A 8 9.05 -11.62 19.99
CA ARG A 8 7.99 -11.39 19.01
C ARG A 8 8.57 -10.67 17.81
N VAL A 9 8.27 -11.17 16.62
CA VAL A 9 8.72 -10.57 15.37
C VAL A 9 7.49 -10.14 14.58
N CYS A 10 7.44 -8.87 14.19
CA CYS A 10 6.32 -8.29 13.45
C CYS A 10 6.81 -7.66 12.15
N LEU A 11 5.97 -7.69 11.14
CA LEU A 11 6.20 -7.03 9.87
C LEU A 11 5.40 -5.73 9.80
N ALA A 12 6.06 -4.61 9.44
CA ALA A 12 5.39 -3.33 9.15
C ALA A 12 5.71 -2.90 7.71
N THR A 13 4.67 -2.73 6.89
CA THR A 13 4.84 -2.41 5.47
C THR A 13 3.81 -1.40 4.98
N GLY A 14 4.18 -0.60 3.96
CA GLY A 14 3.26 0.22 3.18
C GLY A 14 2.42 -0.58 2.18
N ARG A 15 2.81 -1.82 1.88
CA ARG A 15 2.07 -2.67 0.92
C ARG A 15 0.78 -3.20 1.54
N PRO A 16 -0.31 -3.39 0.75
CA PRO A 16 -1.46 -4.17 1.19
C PRO A 16 -1.09 -5.66 1.26
N LYS A 17 -1.83 -6.42 2.04
CA LYS A 17 -1.63 -7.88 2.19
C LYS A 17 -1.68 -8.61 0.84
N THR A 18 -2.52 -8.14 -0.07
CA THR A 18 -2.70 -8.72 -1.41
C THR A 18 -1.48 -8.60 -2.31
N GLU A 19 -0.59 -7.64 -2.05
CA GLU A 19 0.62 -7.40 -2.84
C GLU A 19 1.89 -7.91 -2.15
N MET A 20 1.72 -8.74 -1.11
CA MET A 20 2.83 -9.38 -0.43
C MET A 20 3.24 -10.68 -1.12
N ASP A 21 4.54 -10.88 -1.28
CA ASP A 21 5.09 -12.13 -1.80
C ASP A 21 4.77 -13.28 -0.83
N GLU A 22 4.39 -14.44 -1.37
CA GLU A 22 4.01 -15.63 -0.57
C GLU A 22 5.15 -16.09 0.36
N GLU A 23 6.40 -15.95 -0.07
CA GLU A 23 7.58 -16.28 0.72
C GLU A 23 7.67 -15.44 2.00
N ILE A 24 7.27 -14.16 1.94
CA ILE A 24 7.23 -13.27 3.12
C ILE A 24 6.06 -13.65 4.01
N LEU A 25 4.88 -13.94 3.43
CA LEU A 25 3.70 -14.36 4.19
C LEU A 25 3.88 -15.75 4.83
N ALA A 26 4.76 -16.60 4.31
CA ALA A 26 5.11 -17.89 4.90
C ALA A 26 5.97 -17.76 6.17
N ILE A 27 6.59 -16.60 6.44
CA ILE A 27 7.32 -16.35 7.68
C ILE A 27 6.30 -16.20 8.82
N PRO A 28 6.42 -16.96 9.91
CA PRO A 28 5.44 -16.96 11.00
C PRO A 28 5.62 -15.74 11.90
N PHE A 29 5.36 -14.54 11.38
CA PHE A 29 5.36 -13.33 12.19
C PHE A 29 4.24 -13.36 13.24
N ASP A 30 4.49 -12.77 14.42
CA ASP A 30 3.48 -12.62 15.47
C ASP A 30 2.43 -11.55 15.15
N GLY A 31 2.80 -10.59 14.32
CA GLY A 31 1.92 -9.49 13.89
C GLY A 31 2.32 -8.89 12.56
N TYR A 32 1.34 -8.31 11.89
CA TYR A 32 1.49 -7.66 10.59
C TYR A 32 0.81 -6.30 10.61
N ILE A 33 1.48 -5.30 10.05
CA ILE A 33 0.96 -3.96 9.82
C ILE A 33 1.04 -3.72 8.31
N TYR A 34 -0.10 -3.60 7.65
CA TYR A 34 -0.23 -3.38 6.20
C TYR A 34 -0.72 -1.98 5.89
N SER A 35 -0.49 -1.52 4.66
CA SER A 35 -1.00 -0.26 4.11
C SER A 35 -0.76 0.92 5.06
N CYS A 36 0.49 1.07 5.54
CA CYS A 36 0.90 2.14 6.45
C CYS A 36 0.07 2.21 7.75
N GLY A 37 -0.45 1.10 8.26
CA GLY A 37 -1.24 1.06 9.49
C GLY A 37 -2.75 0.97 9.30
N ALA A 38 -3.25 0.98 8.07
CA ALA A 38 -4.68 0.85 7.79
C ALA A 38 -5.25 -0.55 8.11
N MET A 39 -4.39 -1.56 8.19
CA MET A 39 -4.75 -2.90 8.60
C MET A 39 -3.67 -3.49 9.51
N VAL A 40 -4.09 -4.01 10.66
CA VAL A 40 -3.22 -4.66 11.63
C VAL A 40 -3.78 -6.04 11.97
N GLU A 41 -2.93 -7.06 11.84
CA GLU A 41 -3.27 -8.44 12.16
C GLU A 41 -2.30 -9.01 13.21
N SER A 42 -2.80 -9.89 14.07
CA SER A 42 -1.96 -10.77 14.88
C SER A 42 -2.40 -12.20 14.66
N ARG A 43 -1.50 -13.02 14.11
CA ARG A 43 -1.82 -14.33 13.58
C ARG A 43 -3.00 -14.23 12.61
N ASP A 44 -4.07 -14.98 12.75
CA ASP A 44 -5.24 -14.94 11.84
C ASP A 44 -6.34 -13.96 12.28
N ARG A 45 -6.04 -13.08 13.26
CA ARG A 45 -7.02 -12.12 13.79
C ARG A 45 -6.73 -10.70 13.35
N VAL A 46 -7.69 -10.06 12.67
CA VAL A 46 -7.68 -8.62 12.40
C VAL A 46 -7.91 -7.87 13.71
N LEU A 47 -6.95 -7.05 14.12
CA LEU A 47 -7.01 -6.20 15.31
C LEU A 47 -7.53 -4.81 15.00
N PHE A 48 -7.17 -4.29 13.82
CA PHE A 48 -7.58 -2.99 13.33
C PHE A 48 -7.77 -3.03 11.81
N TYR A 49 -8.77 -2.34 11.31
CA TYR A 49 -9.03 -2.21 9.88
C TYR A 49 -9.78 -0.91 9.61
N GLN A 50 -9.19 -0.03 8.82
CA GLN A 50 -9.79 1.24 8.43
C GLN A 50 -9.49 1.53 6.95
N PRO A 51 -10.40 1.19 6.03
CA PRO A 51 -10.31 1.60 4.63
C PRO A 51 -10.60 3.11 4.49
N LEU A 52 -10.30 3.65 3.32
CA LEU A 52 -10.78 4.97 2.91
C LEU A 52 -12.30 4.95 2.79
N GLU A 53 -12.94 6.06 3.09
CA GLU A 53 -14.38 6.22 2.96
C GLU A 53 -14.80 6.03 1.48
N LYS A 54 -15.88 5.29 1.25
CA LYS A 54 -16.39 4.96 -0.08
C LYS A 54 -16.59 6.20 -0.95
N ASP A 55 -17.14 7.27 -0.38
CA ASP A 55 -17.42 8.52 -1.10
C ASP A 55 -16.12 9.22 -1.50
N ILE A 56 -15.11 9.18 -0.65
CA ILE A 56 -13.77 9.71 -0.95
C ILE A 56 -13.13 8.94 -2.12
N VAL A 57 -13.17 7.60 -2.11
CA VAL A 57 -12.65 6.80 -3.23
C VAL A 57 -13.38 7.16 -4.53
N LYS A 58 -14.70 7.32 -4.47
CA LYS A 58 -15.53 7.70 -5.62
C LYS A 58 -15.17 9.08 -6.18
N GLU A 59 -14.84 10.04 -5.33
CA GLU A 59 -14.44 11.39 -5.72
C GLU A 59 -13.00 11.46 -6.24
N LEU A 60 -12.09 10.70 -5.64
CA LEU A 60 -10.67 10.76 -6.01
C LEU A 60 -10.38 10.14 -7.37
N ILE A 61 -11.08 9.07 -7.79
CA ILE A 61 -10.84 8.41 -9.08
C ILE A 61 -10.93 9.39 -10.25
N PRO A 62 -12.06 10.12 -10.48
CA PRO A 62 -12.16 11.08 -11.59
C PRO A 62 -11.21 12.27 -11.41
N LEU A 63 -10.87 12.63 -10.19
CA LEU A 63 -9.93 13.71 -9.92
C LEU A 63 -8.51 13.32 -10.34
N LEU A 64 -8.03 12.12 -9.98
CA LEU A 64 -6.73 11.58 -10.40
C LEU A 64 -6.64 11.53 -11.94
N GLN A 65 -7.67 11.04 -12.59
CA GLN A 65 -7.74 10.98 -14.05
C GLN A 65 -7.70 12.39 -14.69
N ARG A 66 -8.43 13.35 -14.14
CA ARG A 66 -8.45 14.75 -14.62
C ARG A 66 -7.06 15.40 -14.57
N TYR A 67 -6.28 15.11 -13.54
CA TYR A 67 -4.94 15.67 -13.34
C TYR A 67 -3.81 14.79 -13.92
N ALA A 68 -4.17 13.82 -14.78
CA ALA A 68 -3.25 12.91 -15.44
C ALA A 68 -2.30 12.17 -14.48
N ILE A 69 -2.76 11.85 -13.27
CA ILE A 69 -2.03 11.07 -12.28
C ILE A 69 -2.46 9.61 -12.41
N GLY A 70 -1.50 8.74 -12.75
CA GLY A 70 -1.72 7.29 -12.73
C GLY A 70 -1.91 6.78 -11.32
N PHE A 71 -2.65 5.69 -11.12
CA PHE A 71 -2.92 5.20 -9.76
C PHE A 71 -3.16 3.70 -9.68
N ASN A 72 -2.98 3.19 -8.46
CA ASN A 72 -3.39 1.87 -8.01
C ASN A 72 -4.27 2.03 -6.76
N LEU A 73 -5.49 1.55 -6.82
CA LEU A 73 -6.38 1.46 -5.67
C LEU A 73 -6.01 0.21 -4.87
N GLU A 74 -5.27 0.37 -3.79
CA GLU A 74 -4.75 -0.72 -2.97
C GLU A 74 -5.77 -1.16 -1.92
N GLY A 75 -6.31 -2.36 -2.11
CA GLY A 75 -7.35 -2.89 -1.26
C GLY A 75 -6.91 -4.09 -0.41
N SER A 76 -7.74 -4.42 0.58
CA SER A 76 -7.51 -5.58 1.46
C SER A 76 -7.76 -6.94 0.78
N ARG A 77 -8.47 -6.96 -0.34
CA ARG A 77 -8.83 -8.18 -1.08
C ARG A 77 -8.28 -8.21 -2.51
N ALA A 78 -8.14 -7.07 -3.13
CA ALA A 78 -7.61 -6.88 -4.48
C ALA A 78 -7.17 -5.42 -4.66
N SER A 79 -6.25 -5.20 -5.60
CA SER A 79 -5.80 -3.89 -6.05
C SER A 79 -6.23 -3.65 -7.50
N PHE A 80 -6.44 -2.36 -7.88
CA PHE A 80 -6.95 -2.00 -9.18
C PHE A 80 -6.15 -0.82 -9.78
N LEU A 81 -5.48 -1.09 -10.90
CA LEU A 81 -4.66 -0.11 -11.60
C LEU A 81 -5.42 0.56 -12.75
N ASP A 82 -5.26 1.87 -12.86
CA ASP A 82 -5.60 2.55 -14.11
C ASP A 82 -4.60 2.20 -15.23
N SER A 83 -4.83 2.70 -16.44
CA SER A 83 -3.99 2.37 -17.60
C SER A 83 -2.54 2.86 -17.46
N VAL A 84 -2.32 4.01 -16.82
CA VAL A 84 -0.99 4.58 -16.58
C VAL A 84 -0.27 3.77 -15.51
N GLY A 85 -0.92 3.52 -14.37
CA GLY A 85 -0.38 2.69 -13.29
C GLY A 85 -0.08 1.28 -13.76
N TYR A 86 -0.95 0.68 -14.57
CA TYR A 86 -0.71 -0.64 -15.17
C TYR A 86 0.58 -0.66 -16.01
N SER A 87 0.74 0.32 -16.90
CA SER A 87 1.93 0.42 -17.76
C SER A 87 3.20 0.64 -16.95
N PHE A 88 3.14 1.49 -15.93
CA PHE A 88 4.26 1.75 -15.03
C PHE A 88 4.66 0.47 -14.28
N PHE A 89 3.72 -0.17 -13.62
CA PHE A 89 3.95 -1.37 -12.82
C PHE A 89 4.45 -2.54 -13.68
N HIS A 90 3.85 -2.74 -14.85
CA HIS A 90 4.28 -3.74 -15.81
C HIS A 90 5.75 -3.53 -16.22
N SER A 91 6.14 -2.29 -16.56
CA SER A 91 7.51 -1.95 -16.92
C SER A 91 8.50 -2.13 -15.76
N MET A 92 8.07 -1.82 -14.53
CA MET A 92 8.86 -2.03 -13.32
C MET A 92 9.15 -3.52 -13.09
N LEU A 93 8.13 -4.37 -13.21
CA LEU A 93 8.29 -5.83 -13.05
C LEU A 93 9.21 -6.42 -14.12
N GLN A 94 9.08 -5.98 -15.36
CA GLN A 94 9.97 -6.42 -16.43
C GLN A 94 11.45 -6.16 -16.10
N ARG A 95 11.76 -4.99 -15.57
CA ARG A 95 13.14 -4.58 -15.22
C ARG A 95 13.64 -5.18 -13.90
N GLY A 96 12.78 -5.24 -12.89
CA GLY A 96 13.21 -5.53 -11.51
C GLY A 96 13.21 -7.01 -11.12
N LYS A 97 12.37 -7.85 -11.75
CA LYS A 97 12.24 -9.28 -11.40
C LYS A 97 12.80 -10.24 -12.47
N GLY A 98 13.65 -9.74 -13.36
CA GLY A 98 14.21 -10.60 -14.43
C GLY A 98 13.16 -11.13 -15.41
N MET A 99 12.00 -10.50 -15.48
CA MET A 99 10.90 -10.84 -16.37
C MET A 99 11.03 -10.13 -17.73
N GLU A 100 12.24 -9.73 -18.08
CA GLU A 100 12.52 -9.01 -19.31
C GLU A 100 11.99 -9.80 -20.53
N ASN A 101 11.24 -9.11 -21.37
CA ASN A 101 10.62 -9.64 -22.57
C ASN A 101 9.59 -10.78 -22.37
N ASN A 102 9.08 -11.01 -21.15
CA ASN A 102 8.06 -12.01 -20.90
C ASN A 102 6.79 -11.40 -20.27
N SER A 103 5.95 -10.81 -21.13
CA SER A 103 4.67 -10.20 -20.71
C SER A 103 3.70 -11.20 -20.06
N GLU A 104 3.80 -12.48 -20.39
CA GLU A 104 2.97 -13.53 -19.78
C GLU A 104 3.34 -13.77 -18.32
N LEU A 105 4.63 -13.86 -18.00
CA LEU A 105 5.08 -13.98 -16.59
C LEU A 105 4.68 -12.77 -15.76
N VAL A 106 4.80 -11.54 -16.31
CA VAL A 106 4.35 -10.34 -15.63
C VAL A 106 2.85 -10.42 -15.33
N ARG A 107 2.04 -10.83 -16.30
CA ARG A 107 0.60 -10.98 -16.13
C ARG A 107 0.24 -12.02 -15.08
N GLN A 108 0.91 -13.18 -15.10
CA GLN A 108 0.71 -14.23 -14.09
C GLN A 108 1.09 -13.77 -12.69
N TYR A 109 2.21 -13.05 -12.56
CA TYR A 109 2.60 -12.47 -11.27
C TYR A 109 1.56 -11.45 -10.77
N MET A 110 1.11 -10.53 -11.62
CA MET A 110 0.07 -9.56 -11.24
C MET A 110 -1.23 -10.25 -10.78
N ALA A 111 -1.61 -11.32 -11.46
CA ALA A 111 -2.77 -12.12 -11.07
C ALA A 111 -2.57 -12.82 -9.71
N SER A 112 -1.37 -13.36 -9.43
CA SER A 112 -1.07 -14.01 -8.15
C SER A 112 -1.17 -13.07 -6.96
N ILE A 113 -0.81 -11.80 -7.13
CA ILE A 113 -0.96 -10.75 -6.12
C ILE A 113 -2.31 -10.00 -6.20
N ARG A 114 -3.30 -10.58 -6.90
CA ARG A 114 -4.67 -10.05 -7.04
C ARG A 114 -4.75 -8.60 -7.53
N MET A 115 -3.90 -8.27 -8.49
CA MET A 115 -3.83 -6.97 -9.12
C MET A 115 -4.60 -6.98 -10.43
N HIS A 116 -5.64 -6.16 -10.53
CA HIS A 116 -6.58 -6.09 -11.62
C HIS A 116 -6.48 -4.75 -12.38
N LYS A 117 -7.11 -4.68 -13.52
CA LYS A 117 -7.31 -3.40 -14.21
C LYS A 117 -8.51 -2.64 -13.62
N LEU A 118 -8.47 -1.31 -13.72
CA LEU A 118 -9.54 -0.45 -13.19
C LEU A 118 -10.92 -0.73 -13.81
N ASP A 119 -10.98 -1.24 -15.04
CA ASP A 119 -12.25 -1.61 -15.68
C ASP A 119 -12.97 -2.79 -15.00
N GLU A 120 -12.26 -3.55 -14.19
CA GLU A 120 -12.83 -4.61 -13.34
C GLU A 120 -13.34 -4.09 -11.97
N PHE A 121 -12.99 -2.85 -11.58
CA PHE A 121 -13.40 -2.24 -10.31
C PHE A 121 -14.91 -2.01 -10.26
N ARG A 122 -15.53 -2.37 -9.16
CA ARG A 122 -16.98 -2.24 -8.96
C ARG A 122 -17.29 -1.51 -7.66
N GLU A 123 -18.51 -1.03 -7.50
CA GLU A 123 -18.96 -0.30 -6.32
C GLU A 123 -18.70 -1.05 -5.00
N LYS A 124 -18.87 -2.38 -5.01
CA LYS A 124 -18.57 -3.24 -3.84
C LYS A 124 -17.09 -3.22 -3.43
N ASP A 125 -16.19 -2.86 -4.35
CA ASP A 125 -14.75 -2.87 -4.11
C ASP A 125 -14.28 -1.58 -3.43
N MET A 126 -15.07 -0.50 -3.47
CA MET A 126 -14.75 0.77 -2.83
C MET A 126 -14.53 0.64 -1.32
N GLN A 127 -15.26 -0.27 -0.66
CA GLN A 127 -15.21 -0.46 0.80
C GLN A 127 -13.93 -1.13 1.30
N GLN A 128 -13.09 -1.61 0.40
CA GLN A 128 -11.86 -2.32 0.77
C GLN A 128 -10.59 -1.52 0.50
N ILE A 129 -10.70 -0.35 -0.15
CA ILE A 129 -9.53 0.45 -0.53
C ILE A 129 -8.95 1.12 0.71
N MET A 130 -7.70 0.81 1.02
CA MET A 130 -7.00 1.29 2.20
C MET A 130 -6.07 2.46 1.89
N LYS A 131 -5.54 2.47 0.66
CA LYS A 131 -4.56 3.43 0.21
C LYS A 131 -4.63 3.54 -1.31
N ILE A 132 -4.18 4.66 -1.88
CA ILE A 132 -4.02 4.85 -3.32
C ILE A 132 -2.55 5.14 -3.58
N ALA A 133 -1.85 4.24 -4.28
CA ALA A 133 -0.55 4.56 -4.83
C ALA A 133 -0.72 5.41 -6.10
N THR A 134 0.14 6.40 -6.28
CA THR A 134 0.10 7.33 -7.42
C THR A 134 1.38 7.22 -8.25
N PHE A 135 1.23 7.33 -9.56
CA PHE A 135 2.33 7.29 -10.53
C PHE A 135 2.38 8.61 -11.30
N ILE A 136 3.43 9.37 -11.07
CA ILE A 136 3.56 10.74 -11.58
C ILE A 136 4.24 10.72 -12.95
N THR A 137 3.56 11.23 -13.95
CA THR A 137 4.10 11.42 -15.30
C THR A 137 4.50 12.89 -15.51
N LYS A 138 5.18 13.18 -16.61
CA LYS A 138 5.52 14.56 -16.99
C LYS A 138 4.30 15.46 -17.21
N ASP A 139 3.15 14.85 -17.52
CA ASP A 139 1.89 15.56 -17.80
C ASP A 139 1.03 15.70 -16.52
N SER A 140 1.47 15.14 -15.39
CA SER A 140 0.74 15.20 -14.12
C SER A 140 0.72 16.61 -13.54
N GLN A 141 -0.45 17.04 -13.09
CA GLN A 141 -0.66 18.32 -12.43
C GLN A 141 -0.77 18.15 -10.91
N LEU A 142 0.32 17.64 -10.32
CA LEU A 142 0.36 17.20 -8.94
C LEU A 142 -0.02 18.27 -7.91
N GLN A 143 0.55 19.47 -8.04
CA GLN A 143 0.29 20.57 -7.08
C GLN A 143 -1.16 21.05 -7.10
N GLU A 144 -1.79 21.04 -8.28
CA GLU A 144 -3.22 21.39 -8.39
C GLU A 144 -4.09 20.30 -7.79
N PHE A 145 -3.75 19.03 -8.04
CA PHE A 145 -4.45 17.89 -7.45
C PHE A 145 -4.40 17.94 -5.91
N ASP A 146 -3.24 18.18 -5.33
CA ASP A 146 -3.05 18.17 -3.86
C ASP A 146 -3.92 19.21 -3.14
N ARG A 147 -4.28 20.31 -3.81
CA ARG A 147 -5.19 21.33 -3.24
C ARG A 147 -6.63 20.83 -3.08
N HIS A 148 -6.99 19.77 -3.78
CA HIS A 148 -8.33 19.17 -3.72
C HIS A 148 -8.42 18.02 -2.71
N LEU A 149 -7.30 17.59 -2.11
CA LEU A 149 -7.33 16.51 -1.15
C LEU A 149 -8.03 16.92 0.15
N PRO A 150 -8.93 16.06 0.67
CA PRO A 150 -9.50 16.25 1.99
C PRO A 150 -8.42 16.39 3.08
N PRO A 151 -8.61 17.26 4.10
CA PRO A 151 -7.58 17.55 5.11
C PRO A 151 -7.14 16.34 5.94
N HIS A 152 -8.00 15.32 6.07
CA HIS A 152 -7.70 14.10 6.80
C HIS A 152 -6.88 13.09 5.99
N LEU A 153 -6.70 13.33 4.68
CA LEU A 153 -5.79 12.56 3.84
C LEU A 153 -4.41 13.22 3.77
N LYS A 154 -3.43 12.42 3.45
CA LYS A 154 -2.05 12.84 3.14
C LYS A 154 -1.66 12.26 1.80
N HIS A 155 -1.04 13.06 0.95
CA HIS A 155 -0.32 12.59 -0.22
C HIS A 155 1.18 12.67 0.10
N LEU A 156 1.80 11.53 0.30
CA LEU A 156 3.25 11.41 0.47
C LEU A 156 3.87 11.26 -0.92
N HIS A 157 4.84 12.11 -1.22
CA HIS A 157 5.55 12.07 -2.49
C HIS A 157 6.91 11.42 -2.32
N HIS A 158 7.25 10.47 -3.19
CA HIS A 158 8.56 9.87 -3.28
C HIS A 158 9.35 10.57 -4.38
N LEU A 159 10.52 11.08 -4.02
CA LEU A 159 11.42 11.79 -4.93
C LEU A 159 12.52 10.86 -5.42
N GLU A 160 12.76 10.87 -6.71
CA GLU A 160 13.91 10.24 -7.34
C GLU A 160 14.64 11.29 -8.19
N ASN A 161 15.91 11.56 -7.87
CA ASN A 161 16.70 12.62 -8.52
C ASN A 161 15.98 13.98 -8.55
N ASP A 162 15.44 14.40 -7.40
CA ASP A 162 14.65 15.63 -7.20
C ASP A 162 13.34 15.70 -8.03
N ARG A 163 12.89 14.59 -8.57
CA ARG A 163 11.61 14.49 -9.27
C ARG A 163 10.65 13.58 -8.51
N CYS A 164 9.41 14.01 -8.39
CA CYS A 164 8.36 13.13 -7.89
C CYS A 164 8.01 12.11 -8.98
N THR A 165 8.23 10.83 -8.69
CA THR A 165 7.95 9.72 -9.62
C THR A 165 6.74 8.93 -9.21
N ASN A 166 6.49 8.83 -7.92
CA ASN A 166 5.33 8.15 -7.34
C ASN A 166 4.94 8.77 -6.00
N GLY A 167 3.83 8.33 -5.45
CA GLY A 167 3.36 8.79 -4.15
C GLY A 167 2.32 7.85 -3.57
N GLU A 168 1.83 8.22 -2.41
CA GLU A 168 0.83 7.44 -1.67
C GLU A 168 -0.20 8.37 -1.03
N ILE A 169 -1.49 8.13 -1.30
CA ILE A 169 -2.60 8.83 -0.65
C ILE A 169 -3.20 7.89 0.39
N TYR A 170 -3.22 8.32 1.64
CA TYR A 170 -3.72 7.53 2.75
C TYR A 170 -4.26 8.42 3.88
N HIS A 171 -4.96 7.84 4.84
CA HIS A 171 -5.49 8.57 5.99
C HIS A 171 -4.35 9.09 6.87
N ARG A 172 -4.28 10.41 7.08
CA ARG A 172 -3.17 11.10 7.76
C ARG A 172 -2.90 10.59 9.19
N ALA A 173 -3.93 10.14 9.88
CA ALA A 173 -3.82 9.63 11.24
C ALA A 173 -3.28 8.18 11.30
N LEU A 174 -3.22 7.48 10.16
CA LEU A 174 -2.74 6.10 10.10
C LEU A 174 -1.28 6.08 9.67
N THR A 175 -0.46 5.43 10.48
CA THR A 175 0.99 5.29 10.25
C THR A 175 1.45 3.90 10.69
N LYS A 176 2.63 3.48 10.29
CA LYS A 176 3.25 2.27 10.83
C LYS A 176 3.36 2.36 12.36
N ALA A 177 3.64 3.54 12.92
CA ALA A 177 3.70 3.75 14.37
C ALA A 177 2.36 3.48 15.05
N THR A 178 1.22 3.97 14.52
CA THR A 178 -0.11 3.66 15.09
C THR A 178 -0.43 2.17 14.99
N GLY A 179 0.04 1.50 13.94
CA GLY A 179 -0.06 0.04 13.82
C GLY A 179 0.79 -0.70 14.85
N ILE A 180 2.01 -0.20 15.15
CA ILE A 180 2.87 -0.73 16.21
C ILE A 180 2.18 -0.59 17.56
N ASP A 181 1.62 0.59 17.88
CA ASP A 181 0.88 0.81 19.13
C ASP A 181 -0.29 -0.19 19.28
N CYS A 182 -1.01 -0.47 18.20
CA CYS A 182 -2.06 -1.48 18.19
C CYS A 182 -1.54 -2.88 18.57
N LEU A 183 -0.40 -3.32 17.99
CA LEU A 183 0.22 -4.60 18.32
C LEU A 183 0.77 -4.62 19.74
N LEU A 184 1.42 -3.55 20.20
CA LEU A 184 1.96 -3.45 21.56
C LEU A 184 0.84 -3.57 22.61
N ASN A 185 -0.27 -2.87 22.39
CA ASN A 185 -1.45 -2.97 23.26
C ASN A 185 -2.01 -4.41 23.27
N HIS A 186 -2.12 -5.05 22.09
CA HIS A 186 -2.57 -6.43 21.99
C HIS A 186 -1.66 -7.39 22.73
N PHE A 187 -0.34 -7.23 22.62
CA PHE A 187 0.65 -8.07 23.28
C PHE A 187 0.89 -7.67 24.76
N ARG A 188 0.32 -6.56 25.23
CA ARG A 188 0.57 -5.97 26.55
C ARG A 188 2.06 -5.71 26.79
N MET A 189 2.73 -5.18 25.79
CA MET A 189 4.16 -4.85 25.83
C MET A 189 4.39 -3.35 25.86
N PRO A 190 5.28 -2.84 26.71
CA PRO A 190 5.67 -1.44 26.67
C PRO A 190 6.60 -1.17 25.48
N VAL A 191 6.54 0.04 24.92
CA VAL A 191 7.38 0.47 23.81
C VAL A 191 8.88 0.37 24.11
N SER A 192 9.27 0.53 25.38
CA SER A 192 10.68 0.38 25.83
C SER A 192 11.28 -1.00 25.58
N ASN A 193 10.45 -2.01 25.34
CA ASN A 193 10.89 -3.38 25.08
C ASN A 193 10.84 -3.72 23.58
N THR A 194 10.86 -2.71 22.71
CA THR A 194 10.77 -2.90 21.27
C THR A 194 11.97 -2.33 20.53
N VAL A 195 12.28 -2.94 19.41
CA VAL A 195 13.26 -2.44 18.43
C VAL A 195 12.55 -2.38 17.08
N ALA A 196 12.61 -1.23 16.41
CA ALA A 196 12.16 -1.07 15.03
C ALA A 196 13.36 -0.93 14.10
N ILE A 197 13.27 -1.51 12.92
CA ILE A 197 14.28 -1.42 11.87
C ILE A 197 13.55 -1.01 10.60
N GLY A 198 14.02 0.05 9.94
CA GLY A 198 13.45 0.57 8.72
C GLY A 198 14.49 1.30 7.86
N ASP A 199 14.11 1.61 6.64
CA ASP A 199 14.99 2.26 5.64
C ASP A 199 14.25 3.33 4.82
N SER A 200 13.00 3.62 5.15
CA SER A 200 12.12 4.48 4.38
C SER A 200 11.55 5.64 5.19
N LEU A 201 11.19 6.73 4.51
CA LEU A 201 10.59 7.94 5.12
C LEU A 201 9.23 7.70 5.80
N ASN A 202 8.61 6.56 5.58
CA ASN A 202 7.35 6.15 6.20
C ASN A 202 7.52 5.16 7.37
N ASP A 203 8.78 4.88 7.77
CA ASP A 203 9.13 4.03 8.92
C ASP A 203 9.12 4.77 10.24
#